data_d6e6d4daff1203e6f831edcd669c3763
#
_entry.id   d6e6d4daff1203e6f831edcd669c3763
#
_cell.length_a   1.000
_cell.length_b   1.000
_cell.length_c   1.000
_cell.angle_alpha   90.00
_cell.angle_beta   90.00
_cell.angle_gamma   90.00
#
_symmetry.space_group_name_H-M   'P 1'
#
loop_
_entity.id
_entity.type
_entity.pdbx_description
1 polymer ?
#
loop_
_entity_poly.entity_id
_entity_poly.type
_entity_poly.pdbx_seq_one_letter_code
_entity_poly.pdbx_strand_id
1 'polypeptide(L)'
;MIEDFWKDKYPAGIAAEINPDEYPNIQAVLKQSCQRFANKPAFSNLGKTITYGELYELSGAFAAYLQQHTDLQPGDRIAVQLPNVLQYPVAVFGAIRAGLIVVNTNPLYTAREMEHQFNDSGAKALVCLANMAHLAEAVVPKTGVKHIIVTEVADLLPPIKRLLINSVIKYVKKMVPAYHLPKAIKFNDVLSKGHGQPVAEANPDSGDVAVLQYTGGTTGVAKGAMLTHRNLVANMLQCKALMGSNLNEGCEILITPLPLYHIYAFTFHCMAMMLIGNHNILISNPRDLPAMVKELSKWKFSGFVGLNTLFVALCNNEGFRKLDFSALKVTLSGGMALQLAAAERWKAVTGCAICEGYGMTETSPVATVNPIQHIQIGTIGIPVPSTLCKVIDDAGVEQPLGEIGELCVKGPQVMKGYWQRQEATDEMLDSDGWLKTGDIALIQPDGYMRIVDRKKDMILVSGFNVYPNELEDVLATLPGVLQCAAIGVPDEKSGEAIKIFIVAKPGVTLTKEQVMDHMRANVTGYKVPRSVEFRDALPTTNVGKILRRELRDEELKKLKATSVA
;
A
#
# COMPACT_ATOMS: atom_id res chain seq x y z
N MET A 1 -25.55 20.12 -6.79
CA MET A 1 -24.60 19.71 -7.84
C MET A 1 -23.86 18.44 -7.43
N ILE A 2 -22.61 18.18 -7.77
CA ILE A 2 -21.96 16.88 -7.46
C ILE A 2 -21.82 16.62 -5.95
N GLU A 3 -21.67 17.64 -5.13
CA GLU A 3 -21.64 17.54 -3.67
C GLU A 3 -22.92 16.96 -3.08
N ASP A 4 -24.06 17.40 -3.57
CA ASP A 4 -25.37 16.91 -3.09
C ASP A 4 -25.63 15.48 -3.56
N PHE A 5 -25.11 15.14 -4.77
CA PHE A 5 -25.24 13.78 -5.29
C PHE A 5 -24.62 12.73 -4.36
N TRP A 6 -23.45 13.01 -3.75
CA TRP A 6 -22.77 12.05 -2.90
C TRP A 6 -23.40 11.93 -1.51
N LYS A 7 -24.01 12.99 -0.97
CA LYS A 7 -24.57 12.99 0.40
C LYS A 7 -25.63 11.91 0.60
N ASP A 8 -26.44 11.64 -0.43
CA ASP A 8 -27.51 10.66 -0.41
C ASP A 8 -27.06 9.22 -0.71
N LYS A 9 -25.77 9.00 -0.99
CA LYS A 9 -25.23 7.68 -1.38
C LYS A 9 -24.68 6.88 -0.20
N TYR A 10 -24.47 7.53 0.94
CA TYR A 10 -23.95 6.83 2.11
C TYR A 10 -25.04 5.98 2.78
N PRO A 11 -24.72 4.71 3.13
CA PRO A 11 -25.62 3.87 3.91
C PRO A 11 -26.02 4.50 5.24
N ALA A 12 -27.16 4.12 5.75
CA ALA A 12 -27.62 4.57 7.06
C ALA A 12 -26.57 4.29 8.15
N GLY A 13 -26.28 5.30 8.97
CA GLY A 13 -25.28 5.22 10.04
C GLY A 13 -23.85 5.61 9.62
N ILE A 14 -23.60 5.88 8.32
CA ILE A 14 -22.34 6.45 7.86
C ILE A 14 -22.56 7.94 7.60
N ALA A 15 -21.81 8.79 8.32
CA ALA A 15 -21.85 10.23 8.07
C ALA A 15 -21.19 10.56 6.73
N ALA A 16 -21.81 11.43 5.93
CA ALA A 16 -21.24 11.91 4.66
C ALA A 16 -20.02 12.81 4.86
N GLU A 17 -19.85 13.34 6.05
CA GLU A 17 -18.76 14.27 6.40
C GLU A 17 -18.04 13.82 7.66
N ILE A 18 -16.75 14.13 7.73
CA ILE A 18 -15.91 14.00 8.92
C ILE A 18 -15.40 15.40 9.33
N ASN A 19 -14.96 15.55 10.58
CA ASN A 19 -14.19 16.72 10.99
C ASN A 19 -12.68 16.40 10.87
N PRO A 20 -11.98 16.83 9.81
CA PRO A 20 -10.56 16.53 9.63
C PRO A 20 -9.66 17.18 10.67
N ASP A 21 -10.19 18.12 11.46
CA ASP A 21 -9.49 18.86 12.50
C ASP A 21 -9.87 18.36 13.92
N GLU A 22 -10.53 17.17 14.03
CA GLU A 22 -10.86 16.52 15.32
C GLU A 22 -9.61 16.26 16.17
N TYR A 23 -8.49 15.97 15.52
CA TYR A 23 -7.17 15.82 16.14
C TYR A 23 -6.20 16.82 15.51
N PRO A 24 -5.44 17.60 16.30
CA PRO A 24 -4.51 18.58 15.76
C PRO A 24 -3.36 17.93 14.95
N ASN A 25 -2.96 16.71 15.31
CA ASN A 25 -1.86 15.99 14.68
C ASN A 25 -1.87 14.49 15.08
N ILE A 26 -0.99 13.70 14.47
CA ILE A 26 -0.85 12.26 14.73
C ILE A 26 -0.36 11.99 16.18
N GLN A 27 0.41 12.89 16.77
CA GLN A 27 0.86 12.74 18.17
C GLN A 27 -0.32 12.75 19.15
N ALA A 28 -1.30 13.62 18.93
CA ALA A 28 -2.52 13.67 19.73
C ALA A 28 -3.33 12.37 19.60
N VAL A 29 -3.46 11.83 18.36
CA VAL A 29 -4.11 10.53 18.12
C VAL A 29 -3.39 9.42 18.88
N LEU A 30 -2.07 9.32 18.74
CA LEU A 30 -1.26 8.30 19.43
C LEU A 30 -1.43 8.39 20.95
N LYS A 31 -1.27 9.57 21.52
CA LYS A 31 -1.38 9.80 22.97
C LYS A 31 -2.75 9.38 23.49
N GLN A 32 -3.82 9.84 22.86
CA GLN A 32 -5.18 9.53 23.29
C GLN A 32 -5.48 8.04 23.16
N SER A 33 -5.13 7.41 22.03
CA SER A 33 -5.37 5.99 21.81
C SER A 33 -4.59 5.11 22.79
N CYS A 34 -3.30 5.43 23.01
CA CYS A 34 -2.46 4.68 23.95
C CYS A 34 -2.89 4.85 25.40
N GLN A 35 -3.42 6.00 25.79
CA GLN A 35 -4.00 6.21 27.13
C GLN A 35 -5.33 5.45 27.28
N ARG A 36 -6.23 5.56 26.31
CA ARG A 36 -7.55 4.92 26.34
C ARG A 36 -7.46 3.40 26.35
N PHE A 37 -6.54 2.83 25.59
CA PHE A 37 -6.39 1.39 25.38
C PHE A 37 -5.11 0.80 25.99
N ALA A 38 -4.51 1.45 27.00
CA ALA A 38 -3.17 1.14 27.52
C ALA A 38 -2.89 -0.36 27.71
N ASN A 39 -3.84 -1.09 28.29
CA ASN A 39 -3.72 -2.52 28.59
C ASN A 39 -4.16 -3.45 27.44
N LYS A 40 -4.64 -2.90 26.33
CA LYS A 40 -5.04 -3.69 25.17
C LYS A 40 -3.84 -4.03 24.29
N PRO A 41 -3.84 -5.21 23.63
CA PRO A 41 -2.81 -5.54 22.65
C PRO A 41 -2.89 -4.61 21.44
N ALA A 42 -1.76 -4.04 21.01
CA ALA A 42 -1.66 -3.18 19.84
C ALA A 42 -1.09 -3.94 18.63
N PHE A 43 0.09 -4.53 18.79
CA PHE A 43 0.77 -5.27 17.72
C PHE A 43 1.35 -6.57 18.23
N SER A 44 1.23 -7.64 17.42
CA SER A 44 1.88 -8.92 17.66
C SER A 44 2.75 -9.35 16.49
N ASN A 45 3.91 -9.89 16.78
CA ASN A 45 4.81 -10.48 15.79
C ASN A 45 5.66 -11.58 16.44
N LEU A 46 5.84 -12.72 15.76
CA LEU A 46 6.69 -13.83 16.19
C LEU A 46 6.42 -14.30 17.64
N GLY A 47 5.18 -14.21 18.09
CA GLY A 47 4.74 -14.64 19.41
C GLY A 47 5.08 -13.68 20.56
N LYS A 48 5.43 -12.42 20.27
CA LYS A 48 5.45 -11.31 21.22
C LYS A 48 4.33 -10.33 20.85
N THR A 49 3.62 -9.91 21.87
CA THR A 49 2.62 -8.82 21.78
C THR A 49 3.14 -7.62 22.54
N ILE A 50 2.98 -6.44 21.98
CA ILE A 50 3.11 -5.16 22.68
C ILE A 50 1.72 -4.56 22.88
N THR A 51 1.46 -4.00 24.06
CA THR A 51 0.24 -3.26 24.37
C THR A 51 0.33 -1.83 23.86
N TYR A 52 -0.79 -1.11 23.86
CA TYR A 52 -0.80 0.32 23.55
C TYR A 52 0.04 1.14 24.54
N GLY A 53 0.03 0.78 25.83
CA GLY A 53 0.90 1.39 26.84
C GLY A 53 2.38 1.14 26.54
N GLU A 54 2.77 -0.12 26.28
CA GLU A 54 4.15 -0.46 25.88
C GLU A 54 4.56 0.27 24.58
N LEU A 55 3.66 0.41 23.59
CA LEU A 55 3.94 1.18 22.38
C LEU A 55 4.24 2.64 22.68
N TYR A 56 3.46 3.26 23.59
CA TYR A 56 3.68 4.65 24.00
C TYR A 56 5.02 4.84 24.71
N GLU A 57 5.37 3.94 25.63
CA GLU A 57 6.65 3.94 26.34
C GLU A 57 7.84 3.73 25.39
N LEU A 58 7.79 2.73 24.53
CA LEU A 58 8.86 2.42 23.59
C LEU A 58 9.05 3.52 22.55
N SER A 59 7.97 4.08 22.01
CA SER A 59 8.05 5.23 21.09
C SER A 59 8.56 6.49 21.80
N GLY A 60 8.23 6.66 23.08
CA GLY A 60 8.79 7.73 23.93
C GLY A 60 10.30 7.57 24.12
N ALA A 61 10.76 6.39 24.47
CA ALA A 61 12.19 6.11 24.58
C ALA A 61 12.93 6.36 23.27
N PHE A 62 12.35 5.95 22.14
CA PHE A 62 12.92 6.21 20.82
C PHE A 62 12.99 7.72 20.52
N ALA A 63 11.92 8.47 20.79
CA ALA A 63 11.88 9.93 20.62
C ALA A 63 12.91 10.65 21.50
N ALA A 64 12.98 10.30 22.79
CA ALA A 64 13.94 10.87 23.73
C ALA A 64 15.38 10.67 23.27
N TYR A 65 15.71 9.45 22.78
CA TYR A 65 17.02 9.20 22.21
C TYR A 65 17.32 10.12 21.02
N LEU A 66 16.38 10.26 20.06
CA LEU A 66 16.58 11.11 18.90
C LEU A 66 16.84 12.58 19.30
N GLN A 67 16.11 13.08 20.29
CA GLN A 67 16.23 14.45 20.75
C GLN A 67 17.51 14.72 21.58
N GLN A 68 17.95 13.77 22.37
CA GLN A 68 19.03 13.97 23.34
C GLN A 68 20.40 13.44 22.90
N HIS A 69 20.41 12.52 21.94
CA HIS A 69 21.65 11.85 21.52
C HIS A 69 21.96 12.03 20.01
N THR A 70 21.22 12.90 19.32
CA THR A 70 21.47 13.27 17.92
C THR A 70 21.36 14.79 17.72
N ASP A 71 21.80 15.27 16.57
CA ASP A 71 21.64 16.68 16.15
C ASP A 71 20.37 16.91 15.31
N LEU A 72 19.45 15.94 15.29
CA LEU A 72 18.20 16.04 14.55
C LEU A 72 17.28 17.10 15.15
N GLN A 73 16.65 17.87 14.29
CA GLN A 73 15.70 18.92 14.66
C GLN A 73 14.30 18.60 14.11
N PRO A 74 13.23 19.13 14.72
CA PRO A 74 11.90 19.05 14.13
C PRO A 74 11.90 19.46 12.65
N GLY A 75 11.20 18.68 11.79
CA GLY A 75 11.22 18.85 10.34
C GLY A 75 12.35 18.11 9.61
N ASP A 76 13.33 17.56 10.33
CA ASP A 76 14.32 16.67 9.71
C ASP A 76 13.69 15.33 9.29
N ARG A 77 14.29 14.68 8.29
CA ARG A 77 13.77 13.43 7.72
C ARG A 77 14.52 12.23 8.25
N ILE A 78 13.76 11.21 8.65
CA ILE A 78 14.25 9.91 9.07
C ILE A 78 13.72 8.81 8.16
N ALA A 79 14.60 8.10 7.47
CA ALA A 79 14.24 6.95 6.66
C ALA A 79 13.98 5.73 7.57
N VAL A 80 12.82 5.08 7.40
CA VAL A 80 12.46 3.86 8.13
C VAL A 80 12.32 2.72 7.13
N GLN A 81 13.35 1.87 7.06
CA GLN A 81 13.49 0.74 6.14
C GLN A 81 13.27 -0.59 6.88
N LEU A 82 12.03 -0.82 7.29
CA LEU A 82 11.65 -1.98 8.08
C LEU A 82 10.46 -2.74 7.45
N PRO A 83 10.48 -4.07 7.46
CA PRO A 83 9.30 -4.88 7.14
C PRO A 83 8.31 -4.86 8.33
N ASN A 84 7.28 -5.70 8.27
CA ASN A 84 6.31 -5.86 9.36
C ASN A 84 6.95 -6.54 10.59
N VAL A 85 7.59 -5.73 11.41
CA VAL A 85 8.18 -6.10 12.72
C VAL A 85 7.74 -5.10 13.78
N LEU A 86 7.80 -5.47 15.06
CA LEU A 86 7.36 -4.61 16.18
C LEU A 86 8.13 -3.29 16.25
N GLN A 87 9.34 -3.26 15.76
CA GLN A 87 10.17 -2.05 15.73
C GLN A 87 9.64 -0.99 14.78
N TYR A 88 8.86 -1.35 13.74
CA TYR A 88 8.33 -0.38 12.78
C TYR A 88 7.41 0.65 13.46
N PRO A 89 6.30 0.28 14.12
CA PRO A 89 5.45 1.25 14.78
C PRO A 89 6.19 2.03 15.90
N VAL A 90 7.12 1.40 16.60
CA VAL A 90 7.92 2.09 17.63
C VAL A 90 8.79 3.19 17.02
N ALA A 91 9.50 2.89 15.93
CA ALA A 91 10.39 3.85 15.25
C ALA A 91 9.60 5.00 14.62
N VAL A 92 8.49 4.68 13.91
CA VAL A 92 7.67 5.68 13.22
C VAL A 92 7.01 6.63 14.21
N PHE A 93 6.35 6.11 15.24
CA PHE A 93 5.71 6.97 16.24
C PHE A 93 6.73 7.71 17.10
N GLY A 94 7.88 7.11 17.39
CA GLY A 94 8.97 7.81 18.08
C GLY A 94 9.54 8.96 17.25
N ALA A 95 9.72 8.77 15.95
CA ALA A 95 10.16 9.82 15.03
C ALA A 95 9.13 10.98 14.97
N ILE A 96 7.84 10.64 14.83
CA ILE A 96 6.75 11.63 14.81
C ILE A 96 6.71 12.42 16.13
N ARG A 97 6.86 11.75 17.29
CA ARG A 97 6.92 12.43 18.60
C ARG A 97 8.13 13.35 18.74
N ALA A 98 9.25 13.00 18.12
CA ALA A 98 10.42 13.88 18.05
C ALA A 98 10.25 15.03 17.05
N GLY A 99 9.14 15.10 16.31
CA GLY A 99 8.88 16.13 15.30
C GLY A 99 9.55 15.88 13.96
N LEU A 100 10.03 14.65 13.72
CA LEU A 100 10.68 14.30 12.46
C LEU A 100 9.67 13.88 11.40
N ILE A 101 10.02 14.14 10.14
CA ILE A 101 9.29 13.67 8.97
C ILE A 101 9.74 12.23 8.65
N VAL A 102 8.81 11.29 8.65
CA VAL A 102 9.09 9.89 8.32
C VAL A 102 9.19 9.71 6.82
N VAL A 103 10.28 9.10 6.36
CA VAL A 103 10.46 8.64 4.98
C VAL A 103 10.30 7.12 4.96
N ASN A 104 9.11 6.65 4.61
CA ASN A 104 8.87 5.22 4.50
C ASN A 104 9.69 4.64 3.35
N THR A 105 10.55 3.69 3.69
CA THR A 105 11.51 3.10 2.75
C THR A 105 11.26 1.62 2.58
N ASN A 106 11.15 1.19 1.34
CA ASN A 106 10.96 -0.21 1.02
C ASN A 106 12.22 -1.04 1.39
N PRO A 107 12.13 -2.07 2.25
CA PRO A 107 13.27 -2.92 2.60
C PRO A 107 13.92 -3.64 1.41
N LEU A 108 13.19 -3.77 0.31
CA LEU A 108 13.67 -4.45 -0.90
C LEU A 108 14.27 -3.50 -1.94
N TYR A 109 14.43 -2.22 -1.63
CA TYR A 109 15.10 -1.29 -2.52
C TYR A 109 16.55 -1.69 -2.77
N THR A 110 16.98 -1.51 -4.01
CA THR A 110 18.38 -1.59 -4.41
C THR A 110 19.18 -0.41 -3.84
N ALA A 111 20.49 -0.51 -3.83
CA ALA A 111 21.37 0.59 -3.41
C ALA A 111 21.09 1.87 -4.18
N ARG A 112 20.81 1.79 -5.51
CA ARG A 112 20.48 2.94 -6.36
C ARG A 112 19.16 3.62 -5.94
N GLU A 113 18.13 2.84 -5.64
CA GLU A 113 16.84 3.38 -5.18
C GLU A 113 16.95 4.02 -3.80
N MET A 114 17.72 3.41 -2.89
CA MET A 114 17.99 3.99 -1.57
C MET A 114 18.77 5.31 -1.68
N GLU A 115 19.85 5.33 -2.50
CA GLU A 115 20.67 6.52 -2.72
C GLU A 115 19.81 7.66 -3.28
N HIS A 116 18.97 7.37 -4.26
CA HIS A 116 18.03 8.36 -4.81
C HIS A 116 17.09 8.87 -3.73
N GLN A 117 16.36 7.98 -3.03
CA GLN A 117 15.38 8.38 -2.04
C GLN A 117 15.98 9.18 -0.88
N PHE A 118 17.15 8.79 -0.39
CA PHE A 118 17.79 9.48 0.74
C PHE A 118 18.32 10.87 0.36
N ASN A 119 18.85 11.03 -0.84
CA ASN A 119 19.30 12.33 -1.35
C ASN A 119 18.11 13.23 -1.68
N ASP A 120 17.09 12.73 -2.37
CA ASP A 120 15.90 13.50 -2.75
C ASP A 120 15.11 13.96 -1.52
N SER A 121 14.89 13.08 -0.54
CA SER A 121 14.24 13.44 0.72
C SER A 121 15.10 14.30 1.64
N GLY A 122 16.43 14.29 1.47
CA GLY A 122 17.38 14.85 2.40
C GLY A 122 17.36 14.17 3.77
N ALA A 123 17.20 12.83 3.80
CA ALA A 123 17.19 12.05 5.03
C ALA A 123 18.50 12.22 5.81
N LYS A 124 18.40 12.52 7.10
CA LYS A 124 19.55 12.67 8.03
C LYS A 124 19.75 11.45 8.92
N ALA A 125 18.72 10.64 9.08
CA ALA A 125 18.76 9.41 9.88
C ALA A 125 18.16 8.23 9.11
N LEU A 126 18.62 7.02 9.43
CA LEU A 126 18.16 5.76 8.88
C LEU A 126 17.92 4.75 9.99
N VAL A 127 16.74 4.13 9.99
CA VAL A 127 16.46 2.91 10.75
C VAL A 127 16.35 1.77 9.76
N CYS A 128 17.22 0.76 9.85
CA CYS A 128 17.18 -0.37 8.91
C CYS A 128 17.32 -1.72 9.62
N LEU A 129 16.84 -2.75 8.94
CA LEU A 129 17.03 -4.13 9.39
C LEU A 129 18.47 -4.59 9.06
N ALA A 130 19.09 -5.35 9.95
CA ALA A 130 20.44 -5.91 9.76
C ALA A 130 20.61 -6.67 8.43
N ASN A 131 19.53 -7.26 7.93
CA ASN A 131 19.48 -7.91 6.61
C ASN A 131 19.81 -6.97 5.44
N MET A 132 19.54 -5.67 5.59
CA MET A 132 19.74 -4.61 4.58
C MET A 132 20.95 -3.70 4.90
N ALA A 133 21.61 -3.92 6.04
CA ALA A 133 22.70 -3.06 6.50
C ALA A 133 23.89 -3.00 5.54
N HIS A 134 24.16 -4.07 4.78
CA HIS A 134 25.18 -4.06 3.72
C HIS A 134 24.87 -3.08 2.57
N LEU A 135 23.59 -2.86 2.26
CA LEU A 135 23.17 -1.84 1.29
C LEU A 135 23.35 -0.43 1.89
N ALA A 136 22.98 -0.28 3.19
CA ALA A 136 23.21 0.98 3.90
C ALA A 136 24.70 1.35 3.95
N GLU A 137 25.60 0.38 4.15
CA GLU A 137 27.05 0.60 4.08
C GLU A 137 27.50 1.22 2.74
N ALA A 138 26.94 0.72 1.64
CA ALA A 138 27.27 1.22 0.29
C ALA A 138 26.66 2.60 -0.03
N VAL A 139 25.51 2.91 0.57
CA VAL A 139 24.70 4.09 0.22
C VAL A 139 24.96 5.28 1.16
N VAL A 140 25.07 5.05 2.45
CA VAL A 140 25.21 6.13 3.45
C VAL A 140 26.36 7.10 3.14
N PRO A 141 27.57 6.67 2.72
CA PRO A 141 28.66 7.59 2.39
C PRO A 141 28.36 8.57 1.25
N LYS A 142 27.34 8.29 0.43
CA LYS A 142 26.93 9.10 -0.73
C LYS A 142 25.69 9.97 -0.45
N THR A 143 25.24 10.02 0.79
CA THR A 143 24.00 10.68 1.22
C THR A 143 24.22 11.58 2.43
N GLY A 144 23.20 12.35 2.80
CA GLY A 144 23.18 13.18 4.00
C GLY A 144 22.92 12.43 5.32
N VAL A 145 22.80 11.10 5.28
CA VAL A 145 22.49 10.27 6.47
C VAL A 145 23.69 10.26 7.42
N LYS A 146 23.47 10.74 8.65
CA LYS A 146 24.51 10.79 9.70
C LYS A 146 24.25 9.79 10.82
N HIS A 147 22.97 9.55 11.15
CA HIS A 147 22.55 8.66 12.25
C HIS A 147 21.99 7.37 11.69
N ILE A 148 22.57 6.24 12.09
CA ILE A 148 22.18 4.92 11.61
C ILE A 148 21.77 4.06 12.80
N ILE A 149 20.53 3.56 12.77
CA ILE A 149 19.99 2.66 13.79
C ILE A 149 19.74 1.31 13.10
N VAL A 150 20.40 0.27 13.59
CA VAL A 150 20.25 -1.09 13.05
C VAL A 150 19.48 -1.96 14.02
N THR A 151 18.48 -2.69 13.52
CA THR A 151 17.73 -3.68 14.30
C THR A 151 17.80 -5.05 13.65
N GLU A 152 17.71 -6.10 14.46
CA GLU A 152 17.48 -7.47 14.01
C GLU A 152 15.99 -7.83 14.16
N VAL A 153 15.52 -8.81 13.39
CA VAL A 153 14.09 -9.17 13.32
C VAL A 153 13.45 -9.41 14.69
N ALA A 154 14.19 -10.04 15.61
CA ALA A 154 13.69 -10.46 16.91
C ALA A 154 14.09 -9.55 18.09
N ASP A 155 14.56 -8.32 17.84
CA ASP A 155 15.12 -7.46 18.87
C ASP A 155 14.17 -7.12 20.04
N LEU A 156 12.88 -7.02 19.77
CA LEU A 156 11.86 -6.76 20.79
C LEU A 156 11.28 -8.05 21.43
N LEU A 157 11.80 -9.22 21.08
CA LEU A 157 11.40 -10.47 21.70
C LEU A 157 12.15 -10.70 23.04
N PRO A 158 11.61 -11.57 23.93
CA PRO A 158 12.31 -11.99 25.14
C PRO A 158 13.72 -12.51 24.85
N PRO A 159 14.71 -12.31 25.74
CA PRO A 159 16.14 -12.52 25.47
C PRO A 159 16.51 -13.87 24.85
N ILE A 160 15.94 -14.96 25.34
CA ILE A 160 16.25 -16.32 24.82
C ILE A 160 15.70 -16.47 23.39
N LYS A 161 14.45 -16.09 23.15
CA LYS A 161 13.83 -16.15 21.80
C LYS A 161 14.55 -15.24 20.83
N ARG A 162 14.92 -14.03 21.26
CA ARG A 162 15.71 -13.07 20.49
C ARG A 162 17.02 -13.70 20.01
N LEU A 163 17.80 -14.24 20.94
CA LEU A 163 19.08 -14.87 20.62
C LEU A 163 18.91 -16.03 19.61
N LEU A 164 17.96 -16.93 19.88
CA LEU A 164 17.72 -18.09 19.01
C LEU A 164 17.30 -17.66 17.60
N ILE A 165 16.30 -16.80 17.48
CA ILE A 165 15.75 -16.39 16.17
C ILE A 165 16.79 -15.60 15.37
N ASN A 166 17.44 -14.61 15.97
CA ASN A 166 18.47 -13.81 15.31
C ASN A 166 19.65 -14.68 14.87
N SER A 167 20.09 -15.65 15.72
CA SER A 167 21.14 -16.61 15.37
C SER A 167 20.75 -17.51 14.20
N VAL A 168 19.51 -18.02 14.16
CA VAL A 168 19.01 -18.83 13.04
C VAL A 168 18.98 -18.00 11.75
N ILE A 169 18.47 -16.77 11.79
CA ILE A 169 18.42 -15.88 10.62
C ILE A 169 19.83 -15.58 10.11
N LYS A 170 20.77 -15.29 11.00
CA LYS A 170 22.14 -14.89 10.65
C LYS A 170 23.01 -16.06 10.21
N TYR A 171 23.06 -17.13 10.99
CA TYR A 171 24.04 -18.21 10.80
C TYR A 171 23.48 -19.41 10.03
N VAL A 172 22.21 -19.76 10.22
CA VAL A 172 21.60 -20.93 9.57
C VAL A 172 21.00 -20.53 8.22
N LYS A 173 20.14 -19.50 8.21
CA LYS A 173 19.52 -19.01 6.95
C LYS A 173 20.44 -18.11 6.14
N LYS A 174 21.53 -17.60 6.74
CA LYS A 174 22.50 -16.69 6.12
C LYS A 174 21.85 -15.46 5.47
N MET A 175 20.79 -14.93 6.09
CA MET A 175 20.03 -13.80 5.57
C MET A 175 20.56 -12.43 6.02
N VAL A 176 21.62 -12.38 6.78
CA VAL A 176 22.30 -11.14 7.20
C VAL A 176 23.69 -11.16 6.59
N PRO A 177 23.90 -10.52 5.42
CA PRO A 177 25.23 -10.33 4.84
C PRO A 177 26.15 -9.57 5.79
N ALA A 178 27.45 -9.77 5.69
CA ALA A 178 28.43 -9.00 6.44
C ALA A 178 28.33 -7.51 6.08
N TYR A 179 28.46 -6.64 7.06
CA TYR A 179 28.48 -5.19 6.88
C TYR A 179 29.39 -4.54 7.92
N HIS A 180 29.89 -3.36 7.57
CA HIS A 180 30.71 -2.52 8.42
C HIS A 180 30.14 -1.10 8.53
N LEU A 181 29.38 -0.85 9.59
CA LEU A 181 28.78 0.44 9.91
C LEU A 181 29.21 0.89 11.31
N PRO A 182 30.44 1.42 11.47
CA PRO A 182 31.06 1.68 12.78
C PRO A 182 30.31 2.74 13.60
N LYS A 183 29.52 3.61 12.95
CA LYS A 183 28.70 4.63 13.62
C LYS A 183 27.27 4.18 13.90
N ALA A 184 26.89 2.96 13.48
CA ALA A 184 25.54 2.47 13.72
C ALA A 184 25.34 2.10 15.20
N ILE A 185 24.17 2.45 15.74
CA ILE A 185 23.73 2.04 17.06
C ILE A 185 22.65 0.96 16.93
N LYS A 186 22.62 0.03 17.86
CA LYS A 186 21.58 -1.00 17.92
C LYS A 186 20.28 -0.40 18.41
N PHE A 187 19.16 -0.87 17.86
CA PHE A 187 17.82 -0.40 18.22
C PHE A 187 17.54 -0.55 19.74
N ASN A 188 17.94 -1.66 20.34
CA ASN A 188 17.76 -1.87 21.77
C ASN A 188 18.63 -0.93 22.64
N ASP A 189 19.80 -0.51 22.15
CA ASP A 189 20.63 0.47 22.85
C ASP A 189 19.98 1.87 22.74
N VAL A 190 19.34 2.19 21.62
CA VAL A 190 18.53 3.40 21.44
C VAL A 190 17.42 3.45 22.49
N LEU A 191 16.63 2.37 22.59
CA LEU A 191 15.54 2.27 23.56
C LEU A 191 16.06 2.34 25.01
N SER A 192 17.16 1.67 25.31
CA SER A 192 17.76 1.67 26.66
C SER A 192 18.24 3.07 27.07
N LYS A 193 18.88 3.81 26.16
CA LYS A 193 19.38 5.16 26.43
C LYS A 193 18.26 6.18 26.58
N GLY A 194 17.17 6.03 25.83
CA GLY A 194 16.02 6.93 25.92
C GLY A 194 15.00 6.56 27.00
N HIS A 195 15.09 5.36 27.58
CA HIS A 195 14.15 4.90 28.61
C HIS A 195 14.17 5.81 29.84
N GLY A 196 12.98 6.25 30.26
CA GLY A 196 12.85 7.15 31.43
C GLY A 196 13.30 8.59 31.20
N GLN A 197 13.80 8.92 30.01
CA GLN A 197 14.17 10.29 29.67
C GLN A 197 12.94 11.11 29.24
N PRO A 198 12.92 12.42 29.52
CA PRO A 198 11.83 13.29 29.10
C PRO A 198 11.77 13.43 27.59
N VAL A 199 10.56 13.47 27.05
CA VAL A 199 10.28 13.75 25.63
C VAL A 199 9.67 15.14 25.52
N ALA A 200 10.30 16.01 24.76
CA ALA A 200 9.70 17.27 24.35
C ALA A 200 8.78 16.99 23.15
N GLU A 201 7.47 16.84 23.38
CA GLU A 201 6.50 16.63 22.30
C GLU A 201 6.54 17.82 21.33
N ALA A 202 6.82 17.57 20.07
CA ALA A 202 7.09 18.63 19.10
C ALA A 202 5.84 19.44 18.70
N ASN A 203 4.63 18.87 18.91
CA ASN A 203 3.33 19.50 18.60
C ASN A 203 3.28 20.22 17.23
N PRO A 204 3.53 19.50 16.11
CA PRO A 204 3.48 20.09 14.79
C PRO A 204 2.08 20.59 14.46
N ASP A 205 1.99 21.60 13.59
CA ASP A 205 0.73 22.05 13.04
C ASP A 205 0.11 20.98 12.13
N SER A 206 -1.20 20.99 12.00
CA SER A 206 -1.91 20.01 11.16
C SER A 206 -1.48 20.04 9.69
N GLY A 207 -1.05 21.19 9.18
CA GLY A 207 -0.53 21.38 7.81
C GLY A 207 0.94 21.01 7.62
N ASP A 208 1.66 20.62 8.68
CA ASP A 208 3.03 20.17 8.59
C ASP A 208 3.11 18.77 7.98
N VAL A 209 4.20 18.50 7.25
CA VAL A 209 4.43 17.19 6.63
C VAL A 209 4.82 16.18 7.70
N ALA A 210 4.05 15.12 7.82
CA ALA A 210 4.32 14.00 8.74
C ALA A 210 5.10 12.87 8.06
N VAL A 211 4.78 12.61 6.79
CA VAL A 211 5.35 11.50 6.02
C VAL A 211 5.68 11.97 4.60
N LEU A 212 6.86 11.60 4.12
CA LEU A 212 7.21 11.57 2.71
C LEU A 212 7.03 10.13 2.22
N GLN A 213 5.98 9.92 1.45
CA GLN A 213 5.69 8.60 0.89
C GLN A 213 6.11 8.55 -0.58
N TYR A 214 7.18 7.80 -0.85
CA TYR A 214 7.68 7.67 -2.22
C TYR A 214 6.82 6.73 -3.05
N THR A 215 6.43 7.22 -4.24
CA THR A 215 5.70 6.43 -5.22
C THR A 215 6.66 5.95 -6.30
N GLY A 216 6.60 4.68 -6.64
CA GLY A 216 7.23 4.17 -7.85
C GLY A 216 6.44 4.71 -9.05
N GLY A 217 6.78 5.91 -9.48
CA GLY A 217 6.17 6.52 -10.66
C GLY A 217 6.31 5.57 -11.86
N THR A 218 5.22 5.35 -12.56
CA THR A 218 5.20 4.52 -13.77
C THR A 218 5.91 5.18 -14.96
N THR A 219 6.29 6.44 -14.81
CA THR A 219 6.90 7.26 -15.90
C THR A 219 8.31 7.76 -15.58
N GLY A 220 8.86 7.53 -14.38
CA GLY A 220 10.14 8.14 -14.05
C GLY A 220 10.71 7.75 -12.69
N VAL A 221 11.52 8.62 -12.18
CA VAL A 221 12.15 8.57 -10.87
C VAL A 221 11.07 8.69 -9.78
N ALA A 222 11.18 7.91 -8.71
CA ALA A 222 10.22 7.93 -7.61
C ALA A 222 10.13 9.32 -6.97
N LYS A 223 8.90 9.81 -6.73
CA LYS A 223 8.60 11.12 -6.16
C LYS A 223 8.05 10.95 -4.75
N GLY A 224 8.43 11.82 -3.82
CA GLY A 224 7.92 11.83 -2.46
C GLY A 224 6.63 12.64 -2.35
N ALA A 225 5.49 11.98 -2.15
CA ALA A 225 4.24 12.68 -1.83
C ALA A 225 4.31 13.22 -0.39
N MET A 226 4.01 14.51 -0.22
CA MET A 226 3.97 15.20 1.07
C MET A 226 2.62 14.95 1.74
N LEU A 227 2.60 14.05 2.72
CA LEU A 227 1.39 13.76 3.51
C LEU A 227 1.48 14.51 4.84
N THR A 228 0.57 15.44 5.03
CA THR A 228 0.50 16.25 6.26
C THR A 228 -0.15 15.47 7.39
N HIS A 229 0.01 15.95 8.62
CA HIS A 229 -0.73 15.42 9.75
C HIS A 229 -2.23 15.42 9.49
N ARG A 230 -2.76 16.52 8.91
CA ARG A 230 -4.18 16.66 8.57
C ARG A 230 -4.66 15.66 7.53
N ASN A 231 -3.86 15.42 6.48
CA ASN A 231 -4.23 14.46 5.44
C ASN A 231 -4.41 13.04 6.03
N LEU A 232 -3.45 12.62 6.85
CA LEU A 232 -3.44 11.30 7.48
C LEU A 232 -4.54 11.16 8.54
N VAL A 233 -4.76 12.19 9.36
CA VAL A 233 -5.86 12.23 10.34
C VAL A 233 -7.21 12.17 9.63
N ALA A 234 -7.40 12.95 8.57
CA ALA A 234 -8.63 12.91 7.79
C ALA A 234 -8.91 11.51 7.23
N ASN A 235 -7.93 10.88 6.58
CA ASN A 235 -8.13 9.55 6.02
C ASN A 235 -8.34 8.46 7.08
N MET A 236 -7.69 8.57 8.23
CA MET A 236 -7.95 7.74 9.40
C MET A 236 -9.41 7.85 9.87
N LEU A 237 -9.95 9.07 9.97
CA LEU A 237 -11.34 9.32 10.39
C LEU A 237 -12.34 8.83 9.33
N GLN A 238 -12.04 8.99 8.04
CA GLN A 238 -12.81 8.44 6.93
C GLN A 238 -12.90 6.92 7.02
N CYS A 239 -11.76 6.24 7.26
CA CYS A 239 -11.75 4.79 7.49
C CYS A 239 -12.58 4.39 8.72
N LYS A 240 -12.46 5.13 9.83
CA LYS A 240 -13.25 4.90 11.05
C LYS A 240 -14.75 5.02 10.77
N ALA A 241 -15.18 6.08 10.06
CA ALA A 241 -16.59 6.32 9.75
C ALA A 241 -17.21 5.17 8.93
N LEU A 242 -16.47 4.64 7.96
CA LEU A 242 -16.92 3.54 7.11
C LEU A 242 -16.98 2.19 7.83
N MET A 243 -16.16 1.99 8.86
CA MET A 243 -16.05 0.73 9.59
C MET A 243 -16.80 0.72 10.92
N GLY A 244 -17.27 1.87 11.37
CA GLY A 244 -17.71 2.10 12.74
C GLY A 244 -18.80 1.17 13.28
N SER A 245 -19.68 0.64 12.42
CA SER A 245 -20.72 -0.32 12.85
C SER A 245 -20.30 -1.79 12.73
N ASN A 246 -19.17 -2.09 12.06
CA ASN A 246 -18.74 -3.45 11.75
C ASN A 246 -17.60 -3.94 12.65
N LEU A 247 -16.84 -3.03 13.23
CA LEU A 247 -15.72 -3.33 14.10
C LEU A 247 -15.92 -2.70 15.48
N ASN A 248 -15.78 -3.51 16.52
CA ASN A 248 -15.91 -3.06 17.91
C ASN A 248 -14.58 -2.49 18.40
N GLU A 249 -14.65 -1.36 19.12
CA GLU A 249 -13.44 -0.74 19.69
C GLU A 249 -12.75 -1.66 20.72
N GLY A 250 -11.44 -1.81 20.58
CA GLY A 250 -10.57 -2.56 21.50
C GLY A 250 -10.81 -4.07 21.55
N CYS A 251 -11.53 -4.64 20.57
CA CYS A 251 -11.92 -6.04 20.59
C CYS A 251 -11.53 -6.84 19.34
N GLU A 252 -11.19 -6.16 18.23
CA GLU A 252 -10.96 -6.82 16.97
C GLU A 252 -9.49 -7.22 16.77
N ILE A 253 -9.29 -8.32 16.04
CA ILE A 253 -7.97 -8.82 15.67
C ILE A 253 -7.85 -8.75 14.16
N LEU A 254 -6.87 -8.00 13.66
CA LEU A 254 -6.64 -7.79 12.24
C LEU A 254 -5.34 -8.40 11.77
N ILE A 255 -5.40 -9.16 10.70
CA ILE A 255 -4.20 -9.70 10.05
C ILE A 255 -3.59 -8.62 9.16
N THR A 256 -2.29 -8.38 9.32
CA THR A 256 -1.52 -7.33 8.66
C THR A 256 -0.44 -7.94 7.74
N PRO A 257 -0.81 -8.48 6.57
CA PRO A 257 0.15 -9.06 5.63
C PRO A 257 0.77 -8.00 4.71
N LEU A 258 0.06 -6.87 4.49
CA LEU A 258 0.57 -5.79 3.66
C LEU A 258 1.65 -5.01 4.40
N PRO A 259 2.68 -4.52 3.68
CA PRO A 259 3.82 -3.88 4.31
C PRO A 259 3.44 -2.53 4.95
N LEU A 260 3.77 -2.35 6.23
CA LEU A 260 3.47 -1.12 6.98
C LEU A 260 4.18 0.13 6.42
N TYR A 261 5.31 -0.03 5.71
CA TYR A 261 5.97 1.08 5.03
C TYR A 261 5.19 1.59 3.80
N HIS A 262 4.16 0.88 3.36
CA HIS A 262 3.23 1.33 2.32
C HIS A 262 2.08 2.08 2.97
N ILE A 263 1.68 3.21 2.39
CA ILE A 263 0.69 4.11 3.00
C ILE A 263 -0.66 3.42 3.28
N TYR A 264 -1.06 2.45 2.47
CA TYR A 264 -2.30 1.70 2.70
C TYR A 264 -2.28 0.98 4.06
N ALA A 265 -1.26 0.18 4.30
CA ALA A 265 -1.14 -0.54 5.57
C ALA A 265 -0.83 0.41 6.73
N PHE A 266 -0.03 1.46 6.49
CA PHE A 266 0.27 2.47 7.51
C PHE A 266 -1.01 3.16 8.01
N THR A 267 -1.78 3.78 7.11
CA THR A 267 -2.99 4.52 7.50
C THR A 267 -4.04 3.59 8.09
N PHE A 268 -4.22 2.41 7.53
CA PHE A 268 -5.22 1.48 8.05
C PHE A 268 -4.81 0.90 9.40
N HIS A 269 -3.65 0.26 9.51
CA HIS A 269 -3.24 -0.46 10.72
C HIS A 269 -2.63 0.42 11.80
N CYS A 270 -1.71 1.34 11.42
CA CYS A 270 -1.04 2.21 12.39
C CYS A 270 -1.85 3.44 12.77
N MET A 271 -2.88 3.81 11.99
CA MET A 271 -3.71 4.99 12.29
C MET A 271 -5.15 4.59 12.63
N ALA A 272 -5.94 4.09 11.67
CA ALA A 272 -7.36 3.84 11.87
C ALA A 272 -7.62 2.74 12.92
N MET A 273 -6.91 1.61 12.85
CA MET A 273 -7.07 0.53 13.82
C MET A 273 -6.49 0.88 15.19
N MET A 274 -5.44 1.74 15.25
CA MET A 274 -4.93 2.29 16.49
C MET A 274 -5.96 3.20 17.17
N LEU A 275 -6.62 4.07 16.41
CA LEU A 275 -7.63 5.00 16.93
C LEU A 275 -8.76 4.28 17.68
N ILE A 276 -9.16 3.12 17.19
CA ILE A 276 -10.22 2.30 17.79
C ILE A 276 -9.69 1.15 18.68
N GLY A 277 -8.40 1.15 19.00
CA GLY A 277 -7.80 0.26 20.00
C GLY A 277 -7.72 -1.21 19.59
N ASN A 278 -7.69 -1.53 18.30
CA ASN A 278 -7.70 -2.90 17.80
C ASN A 278 -6.29 -3.51 17.68
N HIS A 279 -6.23 -4.83 17.66
CA HIS A 279 -5.02 -5.62 17.69
C HIS A 279 -4.56 -6.01 16.28
N ASN A 280 -3.33 -5.68 15.90
CA ASN A 280 -2.75 -5.96 14.59
C ASN A 280 -1.74 -7.10 14.67
N ILE A 281 -1.95 -8.17 13.90
CA ILE A 281 -1.04 -9.32 13.79
C ILE A 281 -0.12 -9.12 12.58
N LEU A 282 1.11 -8.78 12.84
CA LEU A 282 2.10 -8.47 11.81
C LEU A 282 2.63 -9.75 11.15
N ILE A 283 2.46 -9.85 9.84
CA ILE A 283 3.03 -10.92 9.01
C ILE A 283 4.30 -10.38 8.34
N SER A 284 5.46 -10.83 8.79
CA SER A 284 6.75 -10.31 8.29
C SER A 284 7.08 -10.75 6.86
N ASN A 285 6.60 -11.93 6.43
CA ASN A 285 6.79 -12.45 5.09
C ASN A 285 5.51 -13.15 4.58
N PRO A 286 4.60 -12.43 3.92
CA PRO A 286 3.37 -13.03 3.39
C PRO A 286 3.59 -13.97 2.19
N ARG A 287 4.79 -14.01 1.60
CA ARG A 287 5.14 -14.95 0.51
C ARG A 287 5.41 -16.37 1.02
N ASP A 288 5.77 -16.50 2.30
CA ASP A 288 5.89 -17.80 2.97
C ASP A 288 4.50 -18.25 3.45
N LEU A 289 3.68 -18.76 2.52
CA LEU A 289 2.30 -19.17 2.81
C LEU A 289 2.20 -20.20 3.94
N PRO A 290 3.04 -21.26 4.02
CA PRO A 290 3.00 -22.20 5.14
C PRO A 290 3.21 -21.53 6.50
N ALA A 291 4.18 -20.63 6.60
CA ALA A 291 4.45 -19.90 7.85
C ALA A 291 3.30 -18.92 8.17
N MET A 292 2.77 -18.24 7.16
CA MET A 292 1.63 -17.33 7.32
C MET A 292 0.39 -18.09 7.80
N VAL A 293 0.00 -19.18 7.16
CA VAL A 293 -1.18 -19.99 7.56
C VAL A 293 -1.02 -20.54 8.97
N LYS A 294 0.19 -20.98 9.33
CA LYS A 294 0.52 -21.39 10.72
C LYS A 294 0.37 -20.24 11.72
N GLU A 295 0.67 -19.01 11.32
CA GLU A 295 0.43 -17.85 12.20
C GLU A 295 -1.06 -17.56 12.32
N LEU A 296 -1.79 -17.51 11.19
CA LEU A 296 -3.24 -17.28 11.17
C LEU A 296 -4.01 -18.27 12.04
N SER A 297 -3.61 -19.55 12.05
CA SER A 297 -4.28 -20.60 12.85
C SER A 297 -4.28 -20.38 14.36
N LYS A 298 -3.45 -19.46 14.86
CA LYS A 298 -3.39 -19.11 16.30
C LYS A 298 -4.44 -18.06 16.70
N TRP A 299 -5.09 -17.42 15.73
CA TRP A 299 -5.91 -16.24 15.98
C TRP A 299 -7.35 -16.43 15.47
N LYS A 300 -8.32 -16.04 16.28
CA LYS A 300 -9.70 -15.81 15.82
C LYS A 300 -9.79 -14.37 15.31
N PHE A 301 -9.28 -14.14 14.11
CA PHE A 301 -9.22 -12.80 13.53
C PHE A 301 -10.55 -12.36 12.96
N SER A 302 -10.87 -11.09 13.15
CA SER A 302 -12.10 -10.45 12.68
C SER A 302 -11.92 -9.59 11.44
N GLY A 303 -10.69 -9.26 11.09
CA GLY A 303 -10.38 -8.48 9.90
C GLY A 303 -9.16 -9.00 9.14
N PHE A 304 -9.23 -8.90 7.82
CA PHE A 304 -8.14 -9.27 6.92
C PHE A 304 -7.98 -8.21 5.82
N VAL A 305 -6.77 -7.70 5.64
CA VAL A 305 -6.45 -6.75 4.57
C VAL A 305 -5.52 -7.42 3.58
N GLY A 306 -5.88 -7.42 2.30
CA GLY A 306 -5.09 -8.14 1.32
C GLY A 306 -5.16 -7.54 -0.08
N LEU A 307 -4.65 -8.33 -1.02
CA LEU A 307 -4.60 -8.04 -2.45
C LEU A 307 -5.11 -9.27 -3.22
N ASN A 308 -5.58 -9.06 -4.44
CA ASN A 308 -6.08 -10.13 -5.31
C ASN A 308 -5.16 -11.36 -5.34
N THR A 309 -3.86 -11.15 -5.56
CA THR A 309 -2.86 -12.24 -5.62
C THR A 309 -2.75 -13.03 -4.32
N LEU A 310 -2.84 -12.37 -3.17
CA LEU A 310 -2.78 -13.01 -1.86
C LEU A 310 -4.05 -13.82 -1.59
N PHE A 311 -5.24 -13.28 -1.93
CA PHE A 311 -6.50 -14.01 -1.80
C PHE A 311 -6.49 -15.29 -2.63
N VAL A 312 -6.06 -15.21 -3.89
CA VAL A 312 -5.94 -16.39 -4.77
C VAL A 312 -4.98 -17.43 -4.17
N ALA A 313 -3.81 -17.00 -3.69
CA ALA A 313 -2.82 -17.90 -3.12
C ALA A 313 -3.34 -18.61 -1.84
N LEU A 314 -3.99 -17.87 -0.95
CA LEU A 314 -4.56 -18.42 0.29
C LEU A 314 -5.73 -19.37 0.01
N CYS A 315 -6.64 -19.02 -0.89
CA CYS A 315 -7.76 -19.90 -1.27
C CYS A 315 -7.29 -21.19 -1.95
N ASN A 316 -6.10 -21.22 -2.53
CA ASN A 316 -5.49 -22.44 -3.09
C ASN A 316 -4.79 -23.31 -2.02
N ASN A 317 -4.52 -22.75 -0.82
CA ASN A 317 -3.81 -23.46 0.25
C ASN A 317 -4.78 -24.30 1.09
N GLU A 318 -4.54 -25.60 1.21
CA GLU A 318 -5.40 -26.50 1.98
C GLU A 318 -5.44 -26.17 3.48
N GLY A 319 -4.31 -25.75 4.06
CA GLY A 319 -4.24 -25.37 5.46
C GLY A 319 -5.09 -24.15 5.75
N PHE A 320 -5.08 -23.16 4.84
CA PHE A 320 -5.92 -21.97 4.96
C PHE A 320 -7.40 -22.31 4.93
N ARG A 321 -7.84 -23.16 4.01
CA ARG A 321 -9.25 -23.57 3.87
C ARG A 321 -9.81 -24.31 5.09
N LYS A 322 -8.94 -24.81 5.97
CA LYS A 322 -9.32 -25.52 7.22
C LYS A 322 -9.36 -24.61 8.45
N LEU A 323 -9.03 -23.31 8.30
CA LEU A 323 -9.09 -22.37 9.42
C LEU A 323 -10.53 -22.04 9.83
N ASP A 324 -10.69 -21.60 11.08
CA ASP A 324 -11.96 -21.09 11.60
C ASP A 324 -12.12 -19.61 11.23
N PHE A 325 -13.07 -19.29 10.37
CA PHE A 325 -13.43 -17.95 9.94
C PHE A 325 -14.66 -17.38 10.63
N SER A 326 -15.17 -18.03 11.66
CA SER A 326 -16.42 -17.63 12.35
C SER A 326 -16.38 -16.21 12.94
N ALA A 327 -15.19 -15.70 13.25
CA ALA A 327 -15.00 -14.34 13.74
C ALA A 327 -14.73 -13.30 12.63
N LEU A 328 -14.49 -13.72 11.38
CA LEU A 328 -14.14 -12.82 10.30
C LEU A 328 -15.35 -11.98 9.85
N LYS A 329 -15.27 -10.67 10.08
CA LYS A 329 -16.32 -9.68 9.81
C LYS A 329 -16.03 -8.84 8.58
N VAL A 330 -14.74 -8.52 8.35
CA VAL A 330 -14.31 -7.57 7.33
C VAL A 330 -13.11 -8.12 6.57
N THR A 331 -13.21 -8.14 5.25
CA THR A 331 -12.07 -8.36 4.36
C THR A 331 -11.95 -7.18 3.42
N LEU A 332 -10.78 -6.54 3.37
CA LEU A 332 -10.51 -5.38 2.54
C LEU A 332 -9.52 -5.73 1.42
N SER A 333 -9.81 -5.25 0.23
CA SER A 333 -8.91 -5.28 -0.93
C SER A 333 -8.64 -3.87 -1.44
N GLY A 334 -7.42 -3.60 -1.86
CA GLY A 334 -7.05 -2.31 -2.46
C GLY A 334 -5.68 -2.40 -3.14
N GLY A 335 -5.32 -1.35 -3.87
CA GLY A 335 -4.02 -1.24 -4.54
C GLY A 335 -3.91 -1.94 -5.89
N MET A 336 -4.83 -2.84 -6.22
CA MET A 336 -5.00 -3.44 -7.55
C MET A 336 -6.44 -3.94 -7.72
N ALA A 337 -6.89 -4.09 -8.97
CA ALA A 337 -8.22 -4.59 -9.29
C ALA A 337 -8.45 -5.99 -8.66
N LEU A 338 -9.63 -6.17 -8.11
CA LEU A 338 -10.09 -7.44 -7.54
C LEU A 338 -10.81 -8.25 -8.63
N GLN A 339 -10.30 -9.43 -8.94
CA GLN A 339 -10.95 -10.33 -9.88
C GLN A 339 -12.20 -10.96 -9.27
N LEU A 340 -13.30 -10.99 -10.02
CA LEU A 340 -14.58 -11.56 -9.59
C LEU A 340 -14.42 -13.00 -9.07
N ALA A 341 -13.71 -13.83 -9.81
CA ALA A 341 -13.48 -15.22 -9.43
C ALA A 341 -12.70 -15.37 -8.10
N ALA A 342 -11.78 -14.44 -7.81
CA ALA A 342 -11.06 -14.41 -6.54
C ALA A 342 -11.98 -14.00 -5.39
N ALA A 343 -12.84 -12.99 -5.59
CA ALA A 343 -13.80 -12.52 -4.62
C ALA A 343 -14.83 -13.60 -4.27
N GLU A 344 -15.40 -14.27 -5.27
CA GLU A 344 -16.36 -15.37 -5.09
C GLU A 344 -15.73 -16.54 -4.33
N ARG A 345 -14.52 -16.93 -4.72
CA ARG A 345 -13.80 -18.02 -4.06
C ARG A 345 -13.46 -17.70 -2.62
N TRP A 346 -13.02 -16.47 -2.33
CA TRP A 346 -12.77 -16.03 -0.97
C TRP A 346 -14.04 -16.11 -0.12
N LYS A 347 -15.15 -15.59 -0.63
CA LYS A 347 -16.46 -15.67 0.05
C LYS A 347 -16.90 -17.12 0.29
N ALA A 348 -16.69 -18.01 -0.70
CA ALA A 348 -17.01 -19.43 -0.55
C ALA A 348 -16.17 -20.13 0.53
N VAL A 349 -14.88 -19.76 0.68
CA VAL A 349 -13.96 -20.34 1.67
C VAL A 349 -14.17 -19.76 3.06
N THR A 350 -14.37 -18.44 3.17
CA THR A 350 -14.35 -17.73 4.46
C THR A 350 -15.72 -17.32 4.97
N GLY A 351 -16.75 -17.31 4.13
CA GLY A 351 -18.07 -16.75 4.42
C GLY A 351 -18.12 -15.22 4.38
N CYS A 352 -16.97 -14.52 4.27
CA CYS A 352 -16.89 -13.07 4.29
C CYS A 352 -16.65 -12.52 2.87
N ALA A 353 -17.45 -11.54 2.44
CA ALA A 353 -17.23 -10.88 1.16
C ALA A 353 -16.03 -9.92 1.24
N ILE A 354 -15.36 -9.72 0.10
CA ILE A 354 -14.27 -8.75 -0.01
C ILE A 354 -14.87 -7.38 -0.34
N CYS A 355 -14.55 -6.40 0.49
CA CYS A 355 -14.84 -4.99 0.30
C CYS A 355 -13.67 -4.35 -0.45
N GLU A 356 -13.90 -3.94 -1.69
CA GLU A 356 -12.87 -3.30 -2.51
C GLU A 356 -12.85 -1.79 -2.27
N GLY A 357 -11.65 -1.23 -2.10
CA GLY A 357 -11.40 0.20 -2.02
C GLY A 357 -10.34 0.61 -3.03
N TYR A 358 -10.42 1.87 -3.43
CA TYR A 358 -9.47 2.50 -4.33
C TYR A 358 -8.83 3.70 -3.65
N GLY A 359 -7.60 3.95 -4.06
CA GLY A 359 -6.84 5.10 -3.64
C GLY A 359 -5.41 5.02 -4.14
N MET A 360 -4.68 6.03 -3.81
CA MET A 360 -3.28 6.19 -4.22
C MET A 360 -2.49 6.84 -3.09
N THR A 361 -1.19 6.85 -3.19
CA THR A 361 -0.35 7.48 -2.16
C THR A 361 -0.74 8.94 -1.94
N GLU A 362 -1.08 9.62 -3.00
CA GLU A 362 -1.47 11.02 -3.07
C GLU A 362 -2.83 11.30 -2.40
N THR A 363 -3.60 10.26 -2.02
CA THR A 363 -4.87 10.37 -1.27
C THR A 363 -4.81 9.79 0.15
N SER A 364 -3.65 9.47 0.70
CA SER A 364 -3.32 9.14 2.11
C SER A 364 -3.87 7.83 2.74
N PRO A 365 -4.26 6.75 2.11
CA PRO A 365 -4.37 6.49 0.68
C PRO A 365 -5.80 6.47 0.13
N VAL A 366 -6.85 6.27 0.97
CA VAL A 366 -8.19 5.86 0.51
C VAL A 366 -8.97 7.05 -0.05
N ALA A 367 -9.47 6.92 -1.27
CA ALA A 367 -10.35 7.88 -1.92
C ALA A 367 -11.80 7.36 -2.01
N THR A 368 -11.96 6.06 -2.30
CA THR A 368 -13.28 5.42 -2.42
C THR A 368 -13.26 4.03 -1.83
N VAL A 369 -14.42 3.53 -1.42
CA VAL A 369 -14.56 2.18 -0.90
C VAL A 369 -16.00 1.67 -1.06
N ASN A 370 -16.16 0.38 -1.26
CA ASN A 370 -17.46 -0.27 -1.17
C ASN A 370 -17.94 -0.22 0.28
N PRO A 371 -19.15 0.26 0.56
CA PRO A 371 -19.76 0.10 1.87
C PRO A 371 -19.90 -1.39 2.22
N ILE A 372 -19.49 -1.79 3.43
CA ILE A 372 -19.46 -3.22 3.84
C ILE A 372 -20.84 -3.87 3.75
N GLN A 373 -21.90 -3.09 3.99
CA GLN A 373 -23.30 -3.56 3.94
C GLN A 373 -23.83 -3.70 2.51
N HIS A 374 -23.22 -3.02 1.55
CA HIS A 374 -23.68 -2.91 0.16
C HIS A 374 -22.51 -3.04 -0.82
N ILE A 375 -21.83 -4.20 -0.80
CA ILE A 375 -20.69 -4.46 -1.67
C ILE A 375 -21.17 -4.73 -3.11
N GLN A 376 -20.66 -3.95 -4.05
CA GLN A 376 -20.87 -4.13 -5.48
C GLN A 376 -19.54 -4.55 -6.14
N ILE A 377 -19.37 -5.86 -6.33
CA ILE A 377 -18.12 -6.44 -6.86
C ILE A 377 -17.86 -5.89 -8.27
N GLY A 378 -16.60 -5.57 -8.58
CA GLY A 378 -16.18 -4.96 -9.85
C GLY A 378 -16.31 -3.44 -9.86
N THR A 379 -16.62 -2.85 -8.70
CA THR A 379 -16.58 -1.40 -8.47
C THR A 379 -15.62 -1.07 -7.34
N ILE A 380 -15.12 0.16 -7.36
CA ILE A 380 -14.31 0.72 -6.27
C ILE A 380 -15.17 1.42 -5.19
N GLY A 381 -16.49 1.24 -5.24
CA GLY A 381 -17.44 1.80 -4.30
C GLY A 381 -17.74 3.28 -4.53
N ILE A 382 -18.04 3.97 -3.43
CA ILE A 382 -18.38 5.40 -3.36
C ILE A 382 -17.24 6.20 -2.70
N PRO A 383 -17.17 7.53 -2.84
CA PRO A 383 -16.18 8.34 -2.14
C PRO A 383 -16.23 8.12 -0.63
N VAL A 384 -15.08 8.19 0.03
CA VAL A 384 -15.04 8.23 1.49
C VAL A 384 -15.62 9.57 2.01
N PRO A 385 -16.14 9.66 3.24
CA PRO A 385 -16.71 10.90 3.77
C PRO A 385 -15.86 12.14 3.54
N SER A 386 -16.49 13.29 3.29
CA SER A 386 -15.82 14.56 2.95
C SER A 386 -14.95 14.51 1.69
N THR A 387 -15.25 13.60 0.76
CA THR A 387 -14.52 13.45 -0.50
C THR A 387 -15.47 13.58 -1.68
N LEU A 388 -15.04 14.31 -2.70
CA LEU A 388 -15.73 14.48 -3.96
C LEU A 388 -14.97 13.78 -5.07
N CYS A 389 -15.72 13.17 -5.98
CA CYS A 389 -15.19 12.54 -7.18
C CYS A 389 -15.94 13.04 -8.41
N LYS A 390 -15.23 13.25 -9.50
CA LYS A 390 -15.78 13.51 -10.83
C LYS A 390 -14.92 12.84 -11.89
N VAL A 391 -15.44 12.68 -13.08
CA VAL A 391 -14.65 12.27 -14.24
C VAL A 391 -14.61 13.40 -15.26
N ILE A 392 -13.47 13.57 -15.92
CA ILE A 392 -13.25 14.63 -16.93
C ILE A 392 -12.74 14.01 -18.23
N ASP A 393 -13.04 14.65 -19.36
CA ASP A 393 -12.44 14.32 -20.64
C ASP A 393 -11.02 14.90 -20.81
N ASP A 394 -10.42 14.71 -21.99
CA ASP A 394 -9.07 15.22 -22.27
C ASP A 394 -9.01 16.76 -22.36
N ALA A 395 -10.15 17.44 -22.54
CA ALA A 395 -10.27 18.90 -22.49
C ALA A 395 -10.48 19.44 -21.06
N GLY A 396 -10.60 18.54 -20.06
CA GLY A 396 -10.85 18.90 -18.66
C GLY A 396 -12.34 19.17 -18.36
N VAL A 397 -13.24 18.83 -19.28
CA VAL A 397 -14.69 19.03 -19.09
C VAL A 397 -15.27 17.86 -18.29
N GLU A 398 -16.05 18.18 -17.24
CA GLU A 398 -16.74 17.19 -16.44
C GLU A 398 -17.75 16.39 -17.27
N GLN A 399 -17.69 15.07 -17.17
CA GLN A 399 -18.52 14.13 -17.92
C GLN A 399 -19.79 13.75 -17.15
N PRO A 400 -20.89 13.48 -17.83
CA PRO A 400 -22.12 12.96 -17.22
C PRO A 400 -21.92 11.59 -16.57
N LEU A 401 -22.85 11.20 -15.67
CA LEU A 401 -22.89 9.87 -15.08
C LEU A 401 -22.99 8.78 -16.16
N GLY A 402 -22.20 7.73 -16.05
CA GLY A 402 -22.11 6.63 -17.01
C GLY A 402 -21.09 6.84 -18.13
N GLU A 403 -20.60 8.06 -18.33
CA GLU A 403 -19.54 8.33 -19.31
C GLU A 403 -18.15 8.09 -18.74
N ILE A 404 -17.22 7.73 -19.62
CA ILE A 404 -15.83 7.40 -19.27
C ILE A 404 -14.97 8.66 -19.32
N GLY A 405 -14.13 8.86 -18.31
CA GLY A 405 -13.16 9.95 -18.26
C GLY A 405 -12.10 9.74 -17.21
N GLU A 406 -11.15 10.68 -17.09
CA GLU A 406 -10.13 10.66 -16.04
C GLU A 406 -10.76 10.97 -14.67
N LEU A 407 -10.56 10.08 -13.70
CA LEU A 407 -11.05 10.28 -12.34
C LEU A 407 -10.29 11.42 -11.65
N CYS A 408 -11.04 12.38 -11.11
CA CYS A 408 -10.52 13.43 -10.26
C CYS A 408 -11.09 13.31 -8.85
N VAL A 409 -10.24 13.54 -7.85
CA VAL A 409 -10.59 13.44 -6.43
C VAL A 409 -10.28 14.74 -5.70
N LYS A 410 -11.20 15.20 -4.86
CA LYS A 410 -10.99 16.34 -3.95
C LYS A 410 -11.43 15.98 -2.54
N GLY A 411 -10.57 16.22 -1.55
CA GLY A 411 -10.89 15.92 -0.17
C GLY A 411 -9.73 16.26 0.78
N PRO A 412 -9.98 16.24 2.10
CA PRO A 412 -8.99 16.62 3.10
C PRO A 412 -7.79 15.66 3.16
N GLN A 413 -7.92 14.46 2.62
CA GLN A 413 -6.87 13.44 2.57
C GLN A 413 -5.91 13.60 1.37
N VAL A 414 -6.21 14.51 0.42
CA VAL A 414 -5.35 14.75 -0.75
C VAL A 414 -4.04 15.40 -0.29
N MET A 415 -2.92 14.89 -0.80
CA MET A 415 -1.57 15.35 -0.46
C MET A 415 -1.37 16.85 -0.64
N LYS A 416 -0.37 17.39 0.05
CA LYS A 416 0.06 18.79 -0.13
C LYS A 416 0.76 19.04 -1.48
N GLY A 417 1.29 18.00 -2.11
CA GLY A 417 2.06 18.03 -3.36
C GLY A 417 3.25 17.07 -3.29
N TYR A 418 4.12 17.11 -4.30
CA TYR A 418 5.35 16.34 -4.33
C TYR A 418 6.53 17.15 -3.78
N TRP A 419 7.33 16.51 -2.93
CA TRP A 419 8.51 17.12 -2.30
C TRP A 419 9.49 17.65 -3.34
N GLN A 420 9.75 18.96 -3.29
CA GLN A 420 10.67 19.66 -4.21
C GLN A 420 10.39 19.43 -5.72
N ARG A 421 9.13 19.22 -6.09
CA ARG A 421 8.67 18.96 -7.47
C ARG A 421 7.39 19.73 -7.77
N GLN A 422 7.51 21.06 -7.89
CA GLN A 422 6.33 21.93 -8.12
C GLN A 422 5.64 21.61 -9.44
N GLU A 423 6.39 21.48 -10.55
CA GLU A 423 5.83 21.15 -11.86
C GLU A 423 5.00 19.85 -11.83
N ALA A 424 5.54 18.79 -11.20
CA ALA A 424 4.83 17.54 -11.06
C ALA A 424 3.60 17.65 -10.13
N THR A 425 3.61 18.59 -9.20
CA THR A 425 2.46 18.89 -8.36
C THR A 425 1.37 19.57 -9.17
N ASP A 426 1.71 20.59 -9.96
CA ASP A 426 0.80 21.38 -10.78
C ASP A 426 0.16 20.55 -11.91
N GLU A 427 0.86 19.53 -12.42
CA GLU A 427 0.31 18.57 -13.38
C GLU A 427 -0.85 17.75 -12.80
N MET A 428 -0.77 17.39 -11.51
CA MET A 428 -1.75 16.48 -10.88
C MET A 428 -2.77 17.19 -10.01
N LEU A 429 -2.40 18.29 -9.37
CA LEU A 429 -3.24 19.02 -8.41
C LEU A 429 -3.53 20.40 -8.93
N ASP A 430 -4.81 20.69 -9.23
CA ASP A 430 -5.21 22.01 -9.69
C ASP A 430 -5.39 23.02 -8.53
N SER A 431 -5.59 24.30 -8.90
CA SER A 431 -5.77 25.40 -7.94
C SER A 431 -7.00 25.25 -7.05
N ASP A 432 -7.99 24.49 -7.48
CA ASP A 432 -9.23 24.25 -6.74
C ASP A 432 -9.13 23.04 -5.80
N GLY A 433 -7.99 22.35 -5.80
CA GLY A 433 -7.69 21.18 -4.96
C GLY A 433 -8.21 19.86 -5.53
N TRP A 434 -8.47 19.78 -6.83
CA TRP A 434 -8.76 18.53 -7.51
C TRP A 434 -7.47 17.82 -7.91
N LEU A 435 -7.34 16.58 -7.46
CA LEU A 435 -6.27 15.68 -7.86
C LEU A 435 -6.69 14.87 -9.07
N LYS A 436 -5.97 15.01 -10.19
CA LYS A 436 -6.08 14.14 -11.37
C LYS A 436 -5.36 12.83 -11.07
N THR A 437 -6.08 11.71 -11.07
CA THR A 437 -5.52 10.43 -10.64
C THR A 437 -4.68 9.72 -11.70
N GLY A 438 -4.87 10.08 -12.97
CA GLY A 438 -4.32 9.34 -14.10
C GLY A 438 -5.01 7.98 -14.33
N ASP A 439 -6.08 7.68 -13.61
CA ASP A 439 -6.89 6.49 -13.80
C ASP A 439 -8.20 6.86 -14.52
N ILE A 440 -8.57 6.07 -15.52
CA ILE A 440 -9.81 6.22 -16.29
C ILE A 440 -10.92 5.48 -15.55
N ALA A 441 -12.04 6.15 -15.34
CA ALA A 441 -13.17 5.61 -14.60
C ALA A 441 -14.50 6.07 -15.18
N LEU A 442 -15.58 5.49 -14.68
CA LEU A 442 -16.94 5.97 -14.84
C LEU A 442 -17.64 6.00 -13.48
N ILE A 443 -18.61 6.92 -13.33
CA ILE A 443 -19.48 7.01 -12.16
C ILE A 443 -20.86 6.52 -12.59
N GLN A 444 -21.33 5.46 -11.94
CA GLN A 444 -22.65 4.89 -12.22
C GLN A 444 -23.78 5.81 -11.67
N PRO A 445 -25.01 5.71 -12.18
CA PRO A 445 -26.14 6.51 -11.67
C PRO A 445 -26.46 6.26 -10.18
N ASP A 446 -26.11 5.10 -9.65
CA ASP A 446 -26.27 4.75 -8.23
C ASP A 446 -25.13 5.29 -7.34
N GLY A 447 -24.10 5.90 -7.92
CA GLY A 447 -22.97 6.50 -7.25
C GLY A 447 -21.75 5.59 -7.13
N TYR A 448 -21.86 4.30 -7.47
CA TYR A 448 -20.67 3.44 -7.48
C TYR A 448 -19.75 3.80 -8.66
N MET A 449 -18.45 3.67 -8.42
CA MET A 449 -17.45 3.99 -9.44
C MET A 449 -16.73 2.72 -9.89
N ARG A 450 -16.33 2.73 -11.15
CA ARG A 450 -15.60 1.64 -11.77
C ARG A 450 -14.35 2.17 -12.43
N ILE A 451 -13.18 1.62 -12.07
CA ILE A 451 -11.95 1.86 -12.82
C ILE A 451 -12.00 1.05 -14.12
N VAL A 452 -11.79 1.73 -15.21
CA VAL A 452 -11.69 1.12 -16.54
C VAL A 452 -10.25 0.72 -16.80
N ASP A 453 -9.30 1.69 -16.67
CA ASP A 453 -7.86 1.43 -16.79
C ASP A 453 -7.03 2.65 -16.33
N ARG A 454 -5.72 2.60 -16.62
CA ARG A 454 -4.83 3.74 -16.48
C ARG A 454 -4.69 4.50 -17.79
N LYS A 455 -4.80 5.82 -17.76
CA LYS A 455 -4.70 6.70 -18.94
C LYS A 455 -3.45 6.38 -19.78
N LYS A 456 -2.31 6.15 -19.14
CA LYS A 456 -1.02 5.84 -19.80
C LYS A 456 -0.81 4.39 -20.23
N ASP A 457 -1.63 3.46 -19.75
CA ASP A 457 -1.59 2.04 -20.13
C ASP A 457 -2.60 1.74 -21.26
N MET A 458 -3.50 2.68 -21.56
CA MET A 458 -4.43 2.60 -22.68
C MET A 458 -3.67 2.37 -23.99
N ILE A 459 -4.18 1.45 -24.80
CA ILE A 459 -3.62 1.05 -26.09
C ILE A 459 -4.43 1.74 -27.20
N LEU A 460 -3.76 2.45 -28.09
CA LEU A 460 -4.42 3.15 -29.18
C LEU A 460 -4.37 2.33 -30.47
N VAL A 461 -5.39 1.51 -30.72
CA VAL A 461 -5.47 0.64 -31.90
C VAL A 461 -6.31 1.30 -33.00
N SER A 462 -5.68 1.75 -34.07
CA SER A 462 -6.37 2.41 -35.21
C SER A 462 -7.29 3.57 -34.79
N GLY A 463 -6.90 4.34 -33.76
CA GLY A 463 -7.68 5.45 -33.21
C GLY A 463 -8.72 5.05 -32.17
N PHE A 464 -8.87 3.77 -31.86
CA PHE A 464 -9.77 3.29 -30.80
C PHE A 464 -9.00 3.06 -29.49
N ASN A 465 -9.57 3.54 -28.40
CA ASN A 465 -9.06 3.28 -27.07
C ASN A 465 -9.35 1.83 -26.66
N VAL A 466 -8.31 1.07 -26.37
CA VAL A 466 -8.41 -0.28 -25.84
C VAL A 466 -7.78 -0.31 -24.44
N TYR A 467 -8.52 -0.84 -23.50
CA TYR A 467 -8.13 -0.87 -22.10
C TYR A 467 -7.57 -2.24 -21.72
N PRO A 468 -6.29 -2.34 -21.31
CA PRO A 468 -5.67 -3.59 -20.90
C PRO A 468 -6.48 -4.38 -19.88
N ASN A 469 -7.06 -3.73 -18.86
CA ASN A 469 -7.84 -4.42 -17.84
C ASN A 469 -9.05 -5.17 -18.41
N GLU A 470 -9.74 -4.60 -19.40
CA GLU A 470 -10.86 -5.28 -20.09
C GLU A 470 -10.42 -6.59 -20.74
N LEU A 471 -9.25 -6.58 -21.36
CA LEU A 471 -8.69 -7.77 -22.01
C LEU A 471 -8.23 -8.81 -20.97
N GLU A 472 -7.63 -8.35 -19.89
CA GLU A 472 -7.16 -9.20 -18.80
C GLU A 472 -8.33 -9.84 -18.05
N ASP A 473 -9.43 -9.13 -17.85
CA ASP A 473 -10.66 -9.68 -17.26
C ASP A 473 -11.25 -10.80 -18.12
N VAL A 474 -11.30 -10.61 -19.43
CA VAL A 474 -11.74 -11.65 -20.37
C VAL A 474 -10.80 -12.86 -20.30
N LEU A 475 -9.49 -12.64 -20.32
CA LEU A 475 -8.50 -13.71 -20.24
C LEU A 475 -8.55 -14.48 -18.91
N ALA A 476 -8.87 -13.81 -17.81
CA ALA A 476 -9.01 -14.44 -16.51
C ALA A 476 -10.15 -15.47 -16.45
N THR A 477 -11.14 -15.36 -17.35
CA THR A 477 -12.23 -16.36 -17.50
C THR A 477 -11.81 -17.61 -18.25
N LEU A 478 -10.69 -17.59 -18.99
CA LEU A 478 -10.20 -18.76 -19.72
C LEU A 478 -9.63 -19.80 -18.73
N PRO A 479 -10.19 -21.02 -18.66
CA PRO A 479 -9.67 -22.07 -17.79
C PRO A 479 -8.19 -22.33 -18.07
N GLY A 480 -7.37 -22.35 -17.01
CA GLY A 480 -5.93 -22.59 -17.13
C GLY A 480 -5.07 -21.33 -17.07
N VAL A 481 -5.62 -20.15 -17.19
CA VAL A 481 -4.88 -18.88 -16.94
C VAL A 481 -4.70 -18.68 -15.43
N LEU A 482 -3.45 -18.46 -15.00
CA LEU A 482 -3.10 -18.09 -13.62
C LEU A 482 -2.96 -16.57 -13.50
N GLN A 483 -2.19 -15.95 -14.42
CA GLN A 483 -1.98 -14.52 -14.52
C GLN A 483 -1.91 -14.12 -15.99
N CYS A 484 -2.31 -12.89 -16.29
CA CYS A 484 -2.16 -12.33 -17.63
C CYS A 484 -1.88 -10.82 -17.54
N ALA A 485 -1.30 -10.30 -18.62
CA ALA A 485 -1.10 -8.87 -18.82
C ALA A 485 -1.25 -8.52 -20.29
N ALA A 486 -1.87 -7.38 -20.59
CA ALA A 486 -1.98 -6.82 -21.92
C ALA A 486 -1.17 -5.52 -22.02
N ILE A 487 -0.47 -5.34 -23.13
CA ILE A 487 0.24 -4.09 -23.45
C ILE A 487 0.06 -3.70 -24.90
N GLY A 488 0.20 -2.37 -25.19
CA GLY A 488 0.40 -1.89 -26.55
C GLY A 488 1.85 -2.04 -26.98
N VAL A 489 2.05 -2.49 -28.20
CA VAL A 489 3.35 -2.51 -28.89
C VAL A 489 3.23 -1.74 -30.19
N PRO A 490 4.27 -1.00 -30.64
CA PRO A 490 4.23 -0.26 -31.90
C PRO A 490 3.86 -1.17 -33.08
N ASP A 491 2.98 -0.68 -33.94
CA ASP A 491 2.51 -1.37 -35.14
C ASP A 491 2.33 -0.36 -36.30
N GLU A 492 2.93 -0.64 -37.45
CA GLU A 492 2.93 0.26 -38.61
C GLU A 492 1.53 0.55 -39.17
N LYS A 493 0.59 -0.40 -39.00
CA LYS A 493 -0.76 -0.29 -39.60
C LYS A 493 -1.79 0.31 -38.67
N SER A 494 -1.68 0.04 -37.38
CA SER A 494 -2.69 0.44 -36.37
C SER A 494 -2.20 1.46 -35.34
N GLY A 495 -0.94 1.95 -35.50
CA GLY A 495 -0.26 2.75 -34.47
C GLY A 495 0.25 1.87 -33.34
N GLU A 496 -0.63 1.20 -32.62
CA GLU A 496 -0.29 0.15 -31.68
C GLU A 496 -1.06 -1.16 -31.98
N ALA A 497 -0.47 -2.27 -31.58
CA ALA A 497 -1.09 -3.59 -31.57
C ALA A 497 -1.08 -4.17 -30.16
N ILE A 498 -2.09 -4.98 -29.85
CA ILE A 498 -2.21 -5.61 -28.54
C ILE A 498 -1.32 -6.85 -28.48
N LYS A 499 -0.46 -6.90 -27.45
CA LYS A 499 0.30 -8.09 -27.07
C LYS A 499 -0.12 -8.56 -25.69
N ILE A 500 -0.35 -9.88 -25.57
CA ILE A 500 -0.75 -10.53 -24.33
C ILE A 500 0.37 -11.42 -23.79
N PHE A 501 0.58 -11.35 -22.49
CA PHE A 501 1.45 -12.24 -21.73
C PHE A 501 0.58 -13.12 -20.82
N ILE A 502 0.87 -14.42 -20.77
CA ILE A 502 0.12 -15.38 -19.97
C ILE A 502 1.06 -16.24 -19.14
N VAL A 503 0.69 -16.43 -17.87
CA VAL A 503 1.21 -17.47 -16.99
C VAL A 503 0.12 -18.51 -16.83
N ALA A 504 0.39 -19.75 -17.23
CA ALA A 504 -0.54 -20.85 -17.07
C ALA A 504 -0.55 -21.40 -15.63
N LYS A 505 -1.66 -22.00 -15.23
CA LYS A 505 -1.74 -22.74 -13.95
C LYS A 505 -0.80 -23.95 -13.98
N PRO A 506 -0.23 -24.36 -12.84
CA PRO A 506 0.60 -25.56 -12.76
C PRO A 506 -0.11 -26.78 -13.33
N GLY A 507 0.59 -27.51 -14.22
CA GLY A 507 0.06 -28.71 -14.86
C GLY A 507 -0.94 -28.47 -16.00
N VAL A 508 -1.17 -27.23 -16.39
CA VAL A 508 -2.04 -26.86 -17.51
C VAL A 508 -1.19 -26.36 -18.69
N THR A 509 -1.44 -26.89 -19.88
CA THR A 509 -0.85 -26.37 -21.11
C THR A 509 -1.92 -25.61 -21.90
N LEU A 510 -1.67 -24.34 -22.17
CA LEU A 510 -2.50 -23.49 -23.02
C LEU A 510 -1.79 -23.26 -24.35
N THR A 511 -2.54 -23.22 -25.45
CA THR A 511 -2.02 -22.86 -26.77
C THR A 511 -2.39 -21.43 -27.14
N LYS A 512 -1.65 -20.85 -28.09
CA LYS A 512 -1.98 -19.53 -28.64
C LYS A 512 -3.34 -19.51 -29.29
N GLU A 513 -3.70 -20.57 -29.98
CA GLU A 513 -4.99 -20.74 -30.65
C GLU A 513 -6.14 -20.70 -29.66
N GLN A 514 -6.05 -21.42 -28.56
CA GLN A 514 -7.06 -21.38 -27.47
C GLN A 514 -7.27 -19.99 -26.92
N VAL A 515 -6.17 -19.26 -26.67
CA VAL A 515 -6.22 -17.87 -26.19
C VAL A 515 -6.86 -16.96 -27.23
N MET A 516 -6.42 -17.06 -28.48
CA MET A 516 -6.94 -16.23 -29.59
C MET A 516 -8.42 -16.50 -29.87
N ASP A 517 -8.86 -17.75 -29.83
CA ASP A 517 -10.25 -18.12 -30.04
C ASP A 517 -11.14 -17.63 -28.91
N HIS A 518 -10.64 -17.74 -27.65
CA HIS A 518 -11.33 -17.17 -26.50
C HIS A 518 -11.49 -15.64 -26.63
N MET A 519 -10.44 -14.94 -27.02
CA MET A 519 -10.51 -13.50 -27.23
C MET A 519 -11.47 -13.13 -28.37
N ARG A 520 -11.40 -13.78 -29.52
CA ARG A 520 -12.31 -13.55 -30.65
C ARG A 520 -13.79 -13.73 -30.31
N ALA A 521 -14.08 -14.68 -29.41
CA ALA A 521 -15.45 -14.96 -28.97
C ALA A 521 -16.00 -13.89 -27.99
N ASN A 522 -15.12 -13.16 -27.31
CA ASN A 522 -15.53 -12.32 -26.19
C ASN A 522 -15.21 -10.81 -26.34
N VAL A 523 -14.43 -10.42 -27.37
CA VAL A 523 -14.12 -8.99 -27.61
C VAL A 523 -14.32 -8.59 -29.07
N THR A 524 -14.51 -7.29 -29.30
CA THR A 524 -14.64 -6.72 -30.65
C THR A 524 -13.34 -6.87 -31.45
N GLY A 525 -13.42 -6.98 -32.76
CA GLY A 525 -12.29 -7.31 -33.64
C GLY A 525 -11.02 -6.49 -33.43
N TYR A 526 -11.13 -5.17 -33.22
CA TYR A 526 -9.97 -4.30 -32.97
C TYR A 526 -9.33 -4.53 -31.60
N LYS A 527 -10.02 -5.18 -30.66
CA LYS A 527 -9.52 -5.57 -29.33
C LYS A 527 -8.87 -6.97 -29.32
N VAL A 528 -8.92 -7.70 -30.44
CA VAL A 528 -8.30 -9.02 -30.53
C VAL A 528 -6.77 -8.88 -30.57
N PRO A 529 -6.02 -9.58 -29.68
CA PRO A 529 -4.56 -9.48 -29.65
C PRO A 529 -3.91 -9.94 -30.98
N ARG A 530 -2.80 -9.32 -31.34
CA ARG A 530 -1.97 -9.79 -32.46
C ARG A 530 -0.96 -10.85 -32.05
N SER A 531 -0.52 -10.81 -30.80
CA SER A 531 0.48 -11.76 -30.31
C SER A 531 0.23 -12.19 -28.87
N VAL A 532 0.61 -13.43 -28.60
CA VAL A 532 0.53 -14.06 -27.28
C VAL A 532 1.89 -14.65 -26.93
N GLU A 533 2.39 -14.34 -25.74
CA GLU A 533 3.63 -14.86 -25.18
C GLU A 533 3.35 -15.57 -23.84
N PHE A 534 3.78 -16.82 -23.71
CA PHE A 534 3.70 -17.55 -22.45
C PHE A 534 4.96 -17.32 -21.63
N ARG A 535 4.80 -17.15 -20.31
CA ARG A 535 5.90 -16.95 -19.36
C ARG A 535 5.69 -17.77 -18.10
N ASP A 536 6.78 -18.05 -17.39
CA ASP A 536 6.74 -18.69 -16.07
C ASP A 536 6.27 -17.73 -14.97
N ALA A 537 6.56 -16.44 -15.12
CA ALA A 537 6.13 -15.37 -14.20
C ALA A 537 6.05 -14.03 -14.93
N LEU A 538 5.24 -13.11 -14.42
CA LEU A 538 5.18 -11.71 -14.85
C LEU A 538 5.96 -10.82 -13.87
N PRO A 539 6.58 -9.73 -14.34
CA PRO A 539 7.22 -8.75 -13.46
C PRO A 539 6.17 -8.09 -12.56
N THR A 540 6.44 -8.06 -11.27
CA THR A 540 5.51 -7.50 -10.27
C THR A 540 6.21 -6.59 -9.29
N THR A 541 5.47 -5.62 -8.76
CA THR A 541 5.91 -4.84 -7.60
C THR A 541 6.01 -5.73 -6.35
N ASN A 542 6.61 -5.19 -5.29
CA ASN A 542 6.70 -5.88 -4.00
C ASN A 542 5.34 -6.18 -3.35
N VAL A 543 4.32 -5.44 -3.76
CA VAL A 543 2.93 -5.66 -3.36
C VAL A 543 2.15 -6.53 -4.36
N GLY A 544 2.81 -7.14 -5.34
CA GLY A 544 2.22 -8.09 -6.27
C GLY A 544 1.49 -7.50 -7.47
N LYS A 545 1.60 -6.18 -7.72
CA LYS A 545 1.01 -5.51 -8.89
C LYS A 545 1.89 -5.76 -10.12
N ILE A 546 1.28 -6.17 -11.24
CA ILE A 546 1.99 -6.40 -12.50
C ILE A 546 2.57 -5.09 -13.04
N LEU A 547 3.84 -5.13 -13.45
CA LEU A 547 4.59 -4.00 -14.01
C LEU A 547 4.52 -4.01 -15.54
N ARG A 548 3.38 -3.56 -16.11
CA ARG A 548 3.17 -3.47 -17.57
C ARG A 548 4.27 -2.65 -18.27
N ARG A 549 4.82 -1.64 -17.57
CA ARG A 549 5.95 -0.86 -18.08
C ARG A 549 7.16 -1.72 -18.39
N GLU A 550 7.57 -2.62 -17.49
CA GLU A 550 8.72 -3.49 -17.73
C GLU A 550 8.49 -4.40 -18.94
N LEU A 551 7.27 -4.93 -19.08
CA LEU A 551 6.90 -5.72 -20.26
C LEU A 551 6.99 -4.89 -21.55
N ARG A 552 6.52 -3.63 -21.50
CA ARG A 552 6.60 -2.71 -22.64
C ARG A 552 8.04 -2.34 -22.97
N ASP A 553 8.87 -2.02 -21.97
CA ASP A 553 10.29 -1.70 -22.14
C ASP A 553 11.09 -2.88 -22.73
N GLU A 554 10.79 -4.12 -22.33
CA GLU A 554 11.37 -5.33 -22.91
C GLU A 554 11.02 -5.46 -24.39
N GLU A 555 9.77 -5.27 -24.77
CA GLU A 555 9.32 -5.35 -26.17
C GLU A 555 9.94 -4.25 -27.03
N LEU A 556 10.02 -3.03 -26.55
CA LEU A 556 10.69 -1.93 -27.26
C LEU A 556 12.18 -2.20 -27.48
N LYS A 557 12.86 -2.85 -26.53
CA LYS A 557 14.26 -3.28 -26.71
C LYS A 557 14.38 -4.37 -27.78
N LYS A 558 13.45 -5.36 -27.79
CA LYS A 558 13.43 -6.42 -28.83
C LYS A 558 13.25 -5.81 -30.22
N LEU A 559 12.30 -4.86 -30.38
CA LEU A 559 12.05 -4.19 -31.65
C LEU A 559 13.28 -3.40 -32.14
N LYS A 560 13.95 -2.64 -31.25
CA LYS A 560 15.19 -1.92 -31.59
C LYS A 560 16.31 -2.88 -32.01
N ALA A 561 16.47 -4.01 -31.34
CA ALA A 561 17.49 -5.01 -31.70
C ALA A 561 17.21 -5.64 -33.07
N THR A 562 15.93 -5.84 -33.43
CA THR A 562 15.55 -6.41 -34.74
C THR A 562 15.67 -5.38 -35.88
N SER A 563 15.57 -4.08 -35.59
CA SER A 563 15.71 -3.01 -36.61
C SER A 563 17.17 -2.65 -36.92
N VAL A 564 18.13 -3.14 -36.13
CA VAL A 564 19.58 -2.90 -36.30
C VAL A 564 20.31 -4.13 -36.95
N ALA A 565 19.61 -5.28 -37.00
CA ALA A 565 20.08 -6.49 -37.67
C ALA A 565 19.50 -6.59 -39.10
#